data_39caca9296f5a562ede6e6df49e83dee
#
_entry.id   39caca9296f5a562ede6e6df49e83dee
#
_cell.length_a   1.000
_cell.length_b   1.000
_cell.length_c   1.000
_cell.angle_alpha   90.00
_cell.angle_beta   90.00
_cell.angle_gamma   90.00
#
_symmetry.space_group_name_H-M   'P 1'
#
loop_
_entity.id
_entity.type
_entity.pdbx_description
1 polymer ?
#
loop_
_entity_poly.entity_id
_entity_poly.type
_entity_poly.pdbx_seq_one_letter_code
_entity_poly.pdbx_strand_id
1 'polypeptide(L)'
;MVAIAVVTVSADETEELAGRLAGRLDPGDVVTVSGELGAGKTTFVRGACRALGVTGRVTSPTFTVGHRYRGSVDVSHLDLYRFRGLSSAEWGDLEPYFEGAVVFVEWPEAGGAALPPSRAAVRLEHVSPEARHVTIEAPDGTLLSGLVAE
;
A
#
# COMPACT_ATOMS: atom_id res chain seq x y z
N MET A 1 -16.48 -5.63 -8.58
CA MET A 1 -15.44 -4.69 -8.12
C MET A 1 -16.07 -3.39 -7.67
N VAL A 2 -15.65 -2.88 -6.54
CA VAL A 2 -16.15 -1.63 -5.96
C VAL A 2 -14.99 -0.65 -5.86
N ALA A 3 -15.28 0.63 -6.07
CA ALA A 3 -14.26 1.68 -5.94
C ALA A 3 -14.81 2.86 -5.17
N ILE A 4 -13.94 3.51 -4.39
CA ILE A 4 -14.21 4.80 -3.77
C ILE A 4 -13.14 5.79 -4.21
N ALA A 5 -13.50 7.06 -4.24
CA ALA A 5 -12.56 8.14 -4.56
C ALA A 5 -12.76 9.28 -3.57
N VAL A 6 -11.65 9.85 -3.12
CA VAL A 6 -11.65 10.94 -2.15
C VAL A 6 -10.46 11.85 -2.40
N VAL A 7 -10.61 13.14 -2.10
CA VAL A 7 -9.49 14.08 -2.12
C VAL A 7 -9.02 14.28 -0.69
N THR A 8 -7.74 14.05 -0.45
CA THR A 8 -7.09 14.38 0.82
C THR A 8 -6.33 15.69 0.62
N VAL A 9 -6.39 16.59 1.59
CA VAL A 9 -5.83 17.95 1.45
C VAL A 9 -4.50 18.11 2.18
N SER A 10 -4.02 17.06 2.83
CA SER A 10 -2.75 17.08 3.56
C SER A 10 -2.19 15.67 3.67
N ALA A 11 -0.90 15.58 4.02
CA ALA A 11 -0.27 14.30 4.32
C ALA A 11 -0.98 13.60 5.48
N ASP A 12 -1.38 14.35 6.49
CA ASP A 12 -2.09 13.78 7.66
C ASP A 12 -3.41 13.13 7.24
N GLU A 13 -4.17 13.76 6.35
CA GLU A 13 -5.41 13.16 5.86
C GLU A 13 -5.15 11.90 5.05
N THR A 14 -4.10 11.89 4.24
CA THR A 14 -3.71 10.70 3.48
C THR A 14 -3.33 9.56 4.42
N GLU A 15 -2.55 9.86 5.46
CA GLU A 15 -2.17 8.86 6.47
C GLU A 15 -3.39 8.35 7.24
N GLU A 16 -4.33 9.22 7.57
CA GLU A 16 -5.55 8.83 8.28
C GLU A 16 -6.43 7.90 7.45
N LEU A 17 -6.59 8.19 6.17
CA LEU A 17 -7.32 7.33 5.24
C LEU A 17 -6.65 5.95 5.16
N ALA A 18 -5.33 5.92 5.03
CA ALA A 18 -4.56 4.69 4.99
C ALA A 18 -4.74 3.88 6.28
N GLY A 19 -4.77 4.56 7.42
CA GLY A 19 -4.98 3.91 8.72
C GLY A 19 -6.34 3.25 8.84
N ARG A 20 -7.38 3.89 8.30
CA ARG A 20 -8.74 3.30 8.31
C ARG A 20 -8.79 2.04 7.45
N LEU A 21 -8.18 2.08 6.28
CA LEU A 21 -8.10 0.89 5.42
C LEU A 21 -7.32 -0.22 6.12
N ALA A 22 -6.16 0.12 6.69
CA ALA A 22 -5.30 -0.85 7.35
C ALA A 22 -6.00 -1.58 8.50
N GLY A 23 -6.88 -0.89 9.23
CA GLY A 23 -7.64 -1.49 10.32
C GLY A 23 -8.58 -2.60 9.87
N ARG A 24 -8.82 -2.74 8.57
CA ARG A 24 -9.70 -3.76 7.99
C ARG A 24 -8.92 -4.89 7.30
N LEU A 25 -7.60 -4.86 7.37
CA LEU A 25 -6.74 -5.83 6.71
C LEU A 25 -6.25 -6.87 7.71
N ASP A 26 -6.01 -8.07 7.21
CA ASP A 26 -5.47 -9.18 7.97
C ASP A 26 -4.14 -9.64 7.38
N PRO A 27 -3.28 -10.31 8.19
CA PRO A 27 -2.05 -10.91 7.65
C PRO A 27 -2.36 -11.81 6.44
N GLY A 28 -1.59 -11.66 5.39
CA GLY A 28 -1.81 -12.31 4.11
C GLY A 28 -2.49 -11.42 3.08
N ASP A 29 -3.10 -10.31 3.50
CA ASP A 29 -3.69 -9.36 2.57
C ASP A 29 -2.60 -8.55 1.87
N VAL A 30 -2.80 -8.33 0.56
CA VAL A 30 -1.90 -7.54 -0.28
C VAL A 30 -2.63 -6.29 -0.76
N VAL A 31 -2.01 -5.14 -0.58
CA VAL A 31 -2.52 -3.86 -1.06
C VAL A 31 -1.48 -3.28 -2.01
N THR A 32 -1.90 -3.01 -3.24
CA THR A 32 -1.04 -2.32 -4.21
C THR A 32 -1.22 -0.82 -4.09
N VAL A 33 -0.13 -0.08 -4.21
CA VAL A 33 -0.13 1.38 -4.10
C VAL A 33 0.56 1.96 -5.32
N SER A 34 -0.21 2.62 -6.18
CA SER A 34 0.26 3.17 -7.44
C SER A 34 0.21 4.69 -7.41
N GLY A 35 0.98 5.31 -8.27
CA GLY A 35 1.02 6.75 -8.43
C GLY A 35 2.39 7.21 -8.92
N GLU A 36 2.45 8.41 -9.49
CA GLU A 36 3.70 9.01 -9.95
C GLU A 36 4.65 9.25 -8.78
N LEU A 37 5.92 9.48 -9.07
CA LEU A 37 6.90 9.86 -8.07
C LEU A 37 6.41 11.10 -7.31
N GLY A 38 6.52 11.06 -6.00
CA GLY A 38 6.08 12.16 -5.14
C GLY A 38 4.57 12.21 -4.91
N ALA A 39 3.79 11.25 -5.40
CA ALA A 39 2.32 11.25 -5.23
C ALA A 39 1.86 10.90 -3.81
N GLY A 40 2.78 10.51 -2.92
CA GLY A 40 2.43 10.21 -1.53
C GLY A 40 2.26 8.72 -1.22
N LYS A 41 2.81 7.84 -2.05
CA LYS A 41 2.72 6.39 -1.83
C LYS A 41 3.32 5.99 -0.47
N THR A 42 4.51 6.48 -0.17
CA THR A 42 5.16 6.19 1.11
C THR A 42 4.39 6.82 2.28
N THR A 43 3.81 8.01 2.09
CA THR A 43 2.95 8.65 3.07
C THR A 43 1.75 7.76 3.40
N PHE A 44 1.12 7.20 2.38
CA PHE A 44 0.01 6.28 2.55
C PHE A 44 0.44 5.05 3.36
N VAL A 45 1.54 4.41 2.97
CA VAL A 45 2.06 3.23 3.67
C VAL A 45 2.44 3.57 5.12
N ARG A 46 3.00 4.76 5.36
CA ARG A 46 3.33 5.21 6.72
C ARG A 46 2.10 5.28 7.61
N GLY A 47 1.00 5.83 7.10
CA GLY A 47 -0.25 5.90 7.85
C GLY A 47 -0.82 4.51 8.16
N ALA A 48 -0.76 3.61 7.19
CA ALA A 48 -1.19 2.23 7.37
C ALA A 48 -0.34 1.51 8.43
N CYS A 49 0.98 1.66 8.36
CA CYS A 49 1.90 1.06 9.31
C CYS A 49 1.62 1.55 10.73
N ARG A 50 1.41 2.86 10.89
CA ARG A 50 1.12 3.43 12.21
C ARG A 50 -0.15 2.84 12.81
N ALA A 51 -1.21 2.69 12.01
CA ALA A 51 -2.47 2.08 12.46
C ALA A 51 -2.29 0.61 12.83
N LEU A 52 -1.35 -0.08 12.21
CA LEU A 52 -1.03 -1.48 12.50
C LEU A 52 0.01 -1.64 13.64
N GLY A 53 0.31 -0.57 14.33
CA GLY A 53 1.15 -0.61 15.53
C GLY A 53 2.65 -0.54 15.28
N VAL A 54 3.07 -0.21 14.07
CA VAL A 54 4.49 0.00 13.78
C VAL A 54 4.92 1.33 14.41
N THR A 55 5.94 1.29 15.27
CA THR A 55 6.40 2.47 16.01
C THR A 55 7.67 3.07 15.43
N GLY A 56 8.37 2.35 14.57
CA GLY A 56 9.58 2.84 13.95
C GLY A 56 9.35 3.77 12.78
N ARG A 57 10.44 4.28 12.24
CA ARG A 57 10.40 5.14 11.05
C ARG A 57 10.09 4.30 9.81
N VAL A 58 9.09 4.73 9.06
CA VAL A 58 8.71 4.11 7.79
C VAL A 58 9.29 4.94 6.65
N THR A 59 10.16 4.33 5.86
CA THR A 59 10.81 4.96 4.71
C THR A 59 10.62 4.09 3.47
N SER A 60 10.69 4.71 2.29
CA SER A 60 10.67 3.95 1.05
C SER A 60 11.88 3.01 0.99
N PRO A 61 11.70 1.74 0.57
CA PRO A 61 12.82 0.80 0.45
C PRO A 61 13.63 1.06 -0.84
N THR A 62 14.35 2.18 -0.89
CA THR A 62 15.02 2.68 -2.09
C THR A 62 16.18 1.79 -2.54
N PHE A 63 16.94 1.24 -1.60
CA PHE A 63 18.14 0.44 -1.88
C PHE A 63 17.96 -1.05 -1.68
N THR A 64 16.83 -1.44 -1.09
CA THR A 64 16.43 -2.84 -0.91
C THR A 64 15.09 -3.01 -1.57
N VAL A 65 14.70 -4.26 -1.85
CA VAL A 65 13.38 -4.52 -2.44
C VAL A 65 12.25 -4.34 -1.45
N GLY A 66 12.51 -4.45 -0.16
CA GLY A 66 11.46 -4.35 0.83
C GLY A 66 11.96 -4.17 2.24
N HIS A 67 11.03 -3.74 3.09
CA HIS A 67 11.20 -3.66 4.52
C HIS A 67 10.12 -4.49 5.19
N ARG A 68 10.45 -5.13 6.30
CA ARG A 68 9.46 -5.79 7.14
C ARG A 68 9.48 -5.11 8.50
N TYR A 69 8.31 -4.66 8.94
CA TYR A 69 8.12 -3.96 10.20
C TYR A 69 7.33 -4.83 11.17
N ARG A 70 7.62 -4.71 12.44
CA ARG A 70 6.82 -5.32 13.49
C ARG A 70 5.84 -4.33 14.05
N GLY A 71 4.56 -4.73 14.11
CA GLY A 71 3.52 -3.98 14.76
C GLY A 71 2.64 -4.93 15.55
N SER A 72 1.36 -4.61 15.70
CA SER A 72 0.37 -5.54 16.24
C SER A 72 0.23 -6.75 15.31
N VAL A 73 0.45 -6.54 14.01
CA VAL A 73 0.73 -7.57 13.01
C VAL A 73 1.96 -7.14 12.24
N ASP A 74 2.64 -8.08 11.60
CA ASP A 74 3.79 -7.74 10.75
C ASP A 74 3.31 -7.06 9.47
N VAL A 75 4.09 -6.10 8.99
CA VAL A 75 3.81 -5.34 7.77
C VAL A 75 5.02 -5.42 6.86
N SER A 76 4.80 -5.78 5.61
CA SER A 76 5.84 -5.72 4.57
C SER A 76 5.57 -4.54 3.64
N HIS A 77 6.62 -3.82 3.29
CA HIS A 77 6.57 -2.70 2.36
C HIS A 77 7.55 -2.98 1.23
N LEU A 78 7.03 -3.20 0.04
CA LEU A 78 7.83 -3.52 -1.15
C LEU A 78 7.77 -2.37 -2.13
N ASP A 79 8.87 -2.12 -2.83
CA ASP A 79 8.95 -1.15 -3.92
C ASP A 79 9.56 -1.86 -5.15
N LEU A 80 8.76 -2.01 -6.18
CA LEU A 80 9.15 -2.73 -7.38
C LEU A 80 9.62 -1.81 -8.52
N TYR A 81 9.86 -0.54 -8.24
CA TYR A 81 10.21 0.46 -9.25
C TYR A 81 11.31 0.03 -10.21
N ARG A 82 12.30 -0.70 -9.72
CA ARG A 82 13.47 -1.13 -10.51
C ARG A 82 13.28 -2.42 -11.30
N PHE A 83 12.17 -3.11 -11.09
CA PHE A 83 11.92 -4.37 -11.78
C PHE A 83 11.24 -4.14 -13.12
N ARG A 84 11.42 -5.08 -14.03
CA ARG A 84 10.72 -5.13 -15.33
C ARG A 84 10.10 -6.50 -15.46
N GLY A 85 8.97 -6.71 -14.77
CA GLY A 85 8.46 -8.02 -14.50
C GLY A 85 9.33 -8.71 -13.44
N LEU A 86 8.91 -9.85 -12.98
CA LEU A 86 9.65 -10.62 -11.99
C LEU A 86 10.01 -11.98 -12.57
N SER A 87 11.31 -12.29 -12.60
CA SER A 87 11.78 -13.64 -12.89
C SER A 87 11.43 -14.56 -11.74
N SER A 88 11.53 -15.88 -11.96
CA SER A 88 11.30 -16.86 -10.89
C SER A 88 12.24 -16.66 -9.71
N ALA A 89 13.50 -16.31 -9.99
CA ALA A 89 14.49 -16.05 -8.93
C ALA A 89 14.14 -14.78 -8.14
N GLU A 90 13.74 -13.71 -8.84
CA GLU A 90 13.33 -12.46 -8.19
C GLU A 90 12.09 -12.66 -7.33
N TRP A 91 11.11 -13.40 -7.85
CA TRP A 91 9.92 -13.75 -7.07
C TRP A 91 10.30 -14.53 -5.81
N GLY A 92 11.23 -15.50 -5.94
CA GLY A 92 11.72 -16.27 -4.80
C GLY A 92 12.29 -15.40 -3.69
N ASP A 93 12.95 -14.30 -4.06
CA ASP A 93 13.51 -13.35 -3.09
C ASP A 93 12.41 -12.51 -2.42
N LEU A 94 11.30 -12.26 -3.11
CA LEU A 94 10.19 -11.46 -2.58
C LEU A 94 9.18 -12.27 -1.78
N GLU A 95 9.01 -13.54 -2.13
CA GLU A 95 7.96 -14.38 -1.56
C GLU A 95 7.91 -14.37 -0.02
N PRO A 96 9.04 -14.42 0.70
CA PRO A 96 9.02 -14.39 2.17
C PRO A 96 8.36 -13.15 2.76
N TYR A 97 8.38 -12.01 2.05
CA TYR A 97 7.72 -10.79 2.52
C TYR A 97 6.20 -10.93 2.57
N PHE A 98 5.63 -11.85 1.78
CA PHE A 98 4.18 -12.06 1.72
C PHE A 98 3.66 -12.99 2.81
N GLU A 99 4.55 -13.68 3.52
CA GLU A 99 4.15 -14.66 4.53
C GLU A 99 3.86 -14.00 5.87
N GLY A 100 2.63 -14.19 6.37
CA GLY A 100 2.26 -13.78 7.71
C GLY A 100 2.25 -12.28 7.95
N ALA A 101 2.12 -11.47 6.90
CA ALA A 101 2.16 -10.02 7.00
C ALA A 101 1.06 -9.37 6.16
N VAL A 102 0.67 -8.16 6.53
CA VAL A 102 -0.06 -7.27 5.63
C VAL A 102 0.98 -6.65 4.69
N VAL A 103 0.77 -6.75 3.39
CA VAL A 103 1.78 -6.37 2.39
C VAL A 103 1.33 -5.18 1.58
N PHE A 104 2.15 -4.13 1.55
CA PHE A 104 1.96 -2.98 0.68
C PHE A 104 3.02 -3.01 -0.43
N VAL A 105 2.57 -2.94 -1.68
CA VAL A 105 3.44 -3.02 -2.86
C VAL A 105 3.33 -1.73 -3.65
N GLU A 106 4.41 -0.94 -3.69
CA GLU A 106 4.53 0.24 -4.56
C GLU A 106 5.02 -0.20 -5.94
N TRP A 107 4.56 0.49 -6.97
CA TRP A 107 4.89 0.19 -8.36
C TRP A 107 4.51 -1.25 -8.75
N PRO A 108 3.25 -1.67 -8.48
CA PRO A 108 2.85 -3.06 -8.73
C PRO A 108 2.92 -3.47 -10.20
N GLU A 109 2.77 -2.52 -11.12
CA GLU A 109 2.87 -2.76 -12.56
C GLU A 109 4.23 -3.33 -12.96
N ALA A 110 5.28 -3.00 -12.21
CA ALA A 110 6.62 -3.55 -12.49
C ALA A 110 6.74 -5.03 -12.11
N GLY A 111 5.86 -5.53 -11.25
CA GLY A 111 5.83 -6.96 -10.86
C GLY A 111 5.05 -7.84 -11.82
N GLY A 112 4.17 -7.24 -12.61
CA GLY A 112 3.38 -7.97 -13.60
C GLY A 112 2.50 -9.05 -12.99
N ALA A 113 2.32 -10.14 -13.74
CA ALA A 113 1.43 -11.23 -13.35
C ALA A 113 1.97 -12.10 -12.21
N ALA A 114 3.22 -11.90 -11.78
CA ALA A 114 3.82 -12.69 -10.71
C ALA A 114 3.26 -12.35 -9.33
N LEU A 115 2.68 -11.15 -9.17
CA LEU A 115 2.15 -10.72 -7.87
C LEU A 115 0.88 -11.50 -7.50
N PRO A 116 0.71 -11.82 -6.21
CA PRO A 116 -0.54 -12.40 -5.73
C PRO A 116 -1.72 -11.45 -5.96
N PRO A 117 -2.96 -11.97 -5.98
CA PRO A 117 -4.15 -11.11 -6.07
C PRO A 117 -4.16 -10.09 -4.93
N SER A 118 -4.53 -8.84 -5.23
CA SER A 118 -4.60 -7.79 -4.23
C SER A 118 -5.97 -7.75 -3.57
N ARG A 119 -5.97 -7.51 -2.26
CA ARG A 119 -7.17 -7.26 -1.46
C ARG A 119 -7.74 -5.89 -1.79
N ALA A 120 -6.88 -4.93 -2.08
CA ALA A 120 -7.24 -3.59 -2.51
C ALA A 120 -6.13 -3.00 -3.39
N ALA A 121 -6.53 -2.12 -4.30
CA ALA A 121 -5.60 -1.36 -5.14
C ALA A 121 -5.83 0.13 -4.87
N VAL A 122 -4.78 0.82 -4.44
CA VAL A 122 -4.79 2.24 -4.11
C VAL A 122 -4.03 3.00 -5.19
N ARG A 123 -4.62 4.10 -5.66
CA ARG A 123 -3.97 4.98 -6.62
C ARG A 123 -3.99 6.39 -6.09
N LEU A 124 -2.84 7.04 -6.08
CA LEU A 124 -2.70 8.43 -5.67
C LEU A 124 -2.29 9.30 -6.86
N GLU A 125 -2.97 10.44 -7.00
CA GLU A 125 -2.69 11.41 -8.06
C GLU A 125 -2.56 12.81 -7.44
N HIS A 126 -1.63 13.60 -7.98
CA HIS A 126 -1.47 14.98 -7.54
C HIS A 126 -2.70 15.81 -7.91
N VAL A 127 -3.16 16.64 -6.97
CA VAL A 127 -4.17 17.68 -7.22
C VAL A 127 -3.52 19.05 -7.05
N SER A 128 -2.74 19.20 -5.98
CA SER A 128 -1.95 20.40 -5.66
C SER A 128 -0.74 19.93 -4.86
N PRO A 129 0.17 20.83 -4.43
CA PRO A 129 1.35 20.40 -3.67
C PRO A 129 1.04 19.52 -2.47
N GLU A 130 -0.09 19.76 -1.78
CA GLU A 130 -0.45 19.00 -0.58
C GLU A 130 -1.66 18.09 -0.77
N ALA A 131 -2.49 18.34 -1.79
CA ALA A 131 -3.71 17.58 -2.00
C ALA A 131 -3.50 16.43 -2.97
N ARG A 132 -4.20 15.32 -2.68
CA ARG A 132 -4.14 14.10 -3.51
C ARG A 132 -5.53 13.60 -3.81
N HIS A 133 -5.73 13.12 -5.02
CA HIS A 133 -6.89 12.33 -5.38
C HIS A 133 -6.54 10.88 -5.13
N VAL A 134 -7.29 10.24 -4.25
CA VAL A 134 -7.03 8.85 -3.85
C VAL A 134 -8.19 7.99 -4.29
N THR A 135 -7.89 6.97 -5.09
CA THR A 135 -8.87 5.97 -5.51
C THR A 135 -8.50 4.64 -4.87
N ILE A 136 -9.47 3.96 -4.29
CA ILE A 136 -9.28 2.63 -3.73
C ILE A 136 -10.29 1.70 -4.35
N GLU A 137 -9.80 0.63 -4.97
CA GLU A 137 -10.62 -0.42 -5.59
C GLU A 137 -10.44 -1.71 -4.82
N ALA A 138 -11.52 -2.48 -4.67
CA ALA A 138 -11.49 -3.77 -4.04
C ALA A 138 -12.50 -4.72 -4.69
N PRO A 139 -12.17 -6.02 -4.82
CA PRO A 139 -13.14 -7.00 -5.29
C PRO A 139 -14.33 -7.14 -4.33
N ASP A 140 -14.07 -6.99 -3.03
CA ASP A 140 -15.08 -7.11 -1.98
C ASP A 140 -15.47 -5.72 -1.49
N GLY A 141 -16.74 -5.35 -1.74
CA GLY A 141 -17.26 -4.03 -1.34
C GLY A 141 -17.32 -3.82 0.16
N THR A 142 -17.33 -4.88 0.96
CA THR A 142 -17.38 -4.72 2.43
C THR A 142 -16.11 -4.10 2.97
N LEU A 143 -14.97 -4.30 2.31
CA LEU A 143 -13.72 -3.69 2.71
C LEU A 143 -13.79 -2.16 2.67
N LEU A 144 -14.53 -1.61 1.71
CA LEU A 144 -14.61 -0.17 1.48
C LEU A 144 -15.84 0.49 2.12
N SER A 145 -16.80 -0.30 2.60
CA SER A 145 -18.04 0.22 3.14
C SER A 145 -17.79 1.13 4.34
N GLY A 146 -18.25 2.37 4.27
CA GLY A 146 -18.10 3.33 5.36
C GLY A 146 -16.67 3.78 5.62
N LEU A 147 -15.74 3.50 4.71
CA LEU A 147 -14.34 3.86 4.89
C LEU A 147 -14.14 5.37 4.85
N VAL A 148 -14.89 6.05 4.03
CA VAL A 148 -14.86 7.51 3.90
C VAL A 148 -16.18 8.06 4.41
N ALA A 149 -16.12 9.09 5.26
CA ALA A 149 -17.31 9.79 5.73
C ALA A 149 -17.92 10.58 4.56
N GLU A 150 -19.21 10.47 4.41
CA GLU A 150 -19.95 11.24 3.42
C GLU A 150 -20.18 12.67 3.91
#